data_8ef55f33693cd538ed2bcb8c7dd09f05
#
_entry.id   8ef55f33693cd538ed2bcb8c7dd09f05
#
_cell.length_a   1.000
_cell.length_b   1.000
_cell.length_c   1.000
_cell.angle_alpha   90.00
_cell.angle_beta   90.00
_cell.angle_gamma   90.00
#
_symmetry.space_group_name_H-M   'P 1'
#
loop_
_entity.id
_entity.type
_entity.pdbx_description
1 polymer ?
#
loop_
_entity_poly.entity_id
_entity_poly.type
_entity_poly.pdbx_seq_one_letter_code
_entity_poly.pdbx_strand_id
1 'polypeptide(L)'
;WQQLQFAAGRASNFAEVVATPLQAFCCQTIDVSAGIAGILTPFKSAGDFLIARYKKDLFGETTLKDVATPADGAPLFTFYATNLQTGRSFRLRQDKVSDWKIGESTSLKVPLATAVAASSAFPPLFSPIILHTDPAAWAGGSLAGDQWRKRIVLADGGVYDNMGLEQLTGGGRSSVDLVLVSDAGAPFEYEEEPHEDYVRQLGRVRDILIDQTRALRKRWLIEGFEAGTRRGGYWGVATRIGDYGASAPLAVDTEVTGQLDEVPTRLSAFDPGLQGRLINWGYALCDAALRTRVGLTIPVAAGLPLPQWPLQ
;
A
#
# COMPACT_ATOMS: atom_id res chain seq x y z
N TRP A 1 6.82 12.51 -7.85
CA TRP A 1 6.27 13.88 -7.80
C TRP A 1 7.28 14.90 -8.32
N GLN A 2 8.48 14.95 -7.81
CA GLN A 2 9.52 15.95 -8.21
C GLN A 2 9.87 15.91 -9.69
N GLN A 3 9.72 14.78 -10.35
CA GLN A 3 9.99 14.59 -11.78
C GLN A 3 8.75 14.79 -12.65
N LEU A 4 7.54 14.90 -12.05
CA LEU A 4 6.31 15.09 -12.78
C LEU A 4 6.21 16.52 -13.32
N GLN A 5 5.85 16.62 -14.59
CA GLN A 5 5.57 17.89 -15.28
C GLN A 5 4.06 18.04 -15.40
N PHE A 6 3.52 19.16 -14.90
CA PHE A 6 2.10 19.43 -14.93
C PHE A 6 1.74 20.44 -16.01
N ALA A 7 0.78 20.10 -16.86
CA ALA A 7 0.18 20.99 -17.84
C ALA A 7 -1.35 20.92 -17.70
N ALA A 8 -2.00 22.07 -17.53
CA ALA A 8 -3.44 22.16 -17.30
C ALA A 8 -3.97 21.24 -16.19
N GLY A 9 -3.23 21.12 -15.09
CA GLY A 9 -3.58 20.27 -13.93
C GLY A 9 -3.37 18.76 -14.14
N ARG A 10 -2.75 18.34 -15.23
CA ARG A 10 -2.45 16.93 -15.54
C ARG A 10 -0.94 16.70 -15.58
N ALA A 11 -0.50 15.56 -15.05
CA ALA A 11 0.88 15.12 -15.19
C ALA A 11 1.12 14.62 -16.61
N SER A 12 1.83 15.41 -17.43
CA SER A 12 2.04 15.13 -18.86
C SER A 12 3.02 13.98 -19.11
N ASN A 13 3.96 13.75 -18.19
CA ASN A 13 5.00 12.72 -18.28
C ASN A 13 4.82 11.56 -17.27
N PHE A 14 3.60 11.34 -16.75
CA PHE A 14 3.32 10.29 -15.77
C PHE A 14 3.69 8.89 -16.28
N ALA A 15 3.38 8.60 -17.54
CA ALA A 15 3.70 7.31 -18.15
C ALA A 15 5.21 7.05 -18.15
N GLU A 16 6.01 8.05 -18.49
CA GLU A 16 7.47 7.96 -18.59
C GLU A 16 8.14 7.83 -17.21
N VAL A 17 7.79 8.70 -16.26
CA VAL A 17 8.53 8.80 -15.00
C VAL A 17 7.96 7.95 -13.87
N VAL A 18 6.74 7.43 -14.01
CA VAL A 18 6.09 6.59 -12.99
C VAL A 18 5.70 5.23 -13.54
N ALA A 19 4.83 5.16 -14.56
CA ALA A 19 4.24 3.90 -14.96
C ALA A 19 5.27 2.96 -15.58
N THR A 20 6.07 3.42 -16.53
CA THR A 20 7.07 2.58 -17.23
C THR A 20 8.15 2.03 -16.29
N PRO A 21 8.80 2.82 -15.41
CA PRO A 21 9.75 2.28 -14.43
C PRO A 21 9.13 1.28 -13.47
N LEU A 22 7.90 1.52 -13.02
CA LEU A 22 7.19 0.61 -12.13
C LEU A 22 6.84 -0.71 -12.83
N GLN A 23 6.35 -0.66 -14.08
CA GLN A 23 6.07 -1.85 -14.87
C GLN A 23 7.34 -2.67 -15.11
N ALA A 24 8.46 -2.02 -15.46
CA ALA A 24 9.75 -2.69 -15.63
C ALA A 24 10.22 -3.38 -14.34
N PHE A 25 10.01 -2.72 -13.19
CA PHE A 25 10.29 -3.31 -11.88
C PHE A 25 9.41 -4.53 -11.59
N CYS A 26 8.10 -4.45 -11.89
CA CYS A 26 7.15 -5.54 -11.69
C CYS A 26 7.38 -6.76 -12.61
N CYS A 27 8.21 -6.65 -13.65
CA CYS A 27 8.67 -7.79 -14.45
C CYS A 27 9.76 -8.64 -13.77
N GLN A 28 10.14 -8.31 -12.53
CA GLN A 28 11.23 -8.97 -11.81
C GLN A 28 10.71 -9.74 -10.60
N THR A 29 11.22 -10.96 -10.39
CA THR A 29 10.93 -11.75 -9.18
C THR A 29 11.90 -11.36 -8.07
N ILE A 30 11.35 -10.96 -6.92
CA ILE A 30 12.14 -10.52 -5.76
C ILE A 30 11.99 -11.49 -4.59
N ASP A 31 10.78 -12.01 -4.36
CA ASP A 31 10.42 -12.80 -3.17
C ASP A 31 11.27 -14.08 -3.01
N VAL A 32 11.43 -14.87 -4.07
CA VAL A 32 12.23 -16.11 -4.03
C VAL A 32 13.71 -15.83 -3.80
N SER A 33 14.25 -14.83 -4.53
CA SER A 33 15.67 -14.48 -4.42
C SER A 33 16.02 -13.90 -3.05
N ALA A 34 15.17 -13.04 -2.50
CA ALA A 34 15.37 -12.45 -1.16
C ALA A 34 15.22 -13.49 -0.04
N GLY A 35 14.23 -14.40 -0.15
CA GLY A 35 14.04 -15.49 0.82
C GLY A 35 15.22 -16.44 0.88
N ILE A 36 15.68 -16.96 -0.27
CA ILE A 36 16.81 -17.88 -0.35
C ILE A 36 18.10 -17.20 0.11
N ALA A 37 18.35 -15.96 -0.35
CA ALA A 37 19.56 -15.24 0.03
C ALA A 37 19.59 -14.93 1.54
N GLY A 38 18.44 -14.64 2.15
CA GLY A 38 18.34 -14.43 3.61
C GLY A 38 18.67 -15.68 4.42
N ILE A 39 18.37 -16.88 3.90
CA ILE A 39 18.70 -18.15 4.57
C ILE A 39 20.20 -18.49 4.40
N LEU A 40 20.77 -18.20 3.23
CA LEU A 40 22.13 -18.63 2.88
C LEU A 40 23.22 -17.64 3.29
N THR A 41 22.88 -16.39 3.61
CA THR A 41 23.88 -15.35 3.89
C THR A 41 23.95 -15.06 5.40
N PRO A 42 25.06 -15.38 6.07
CA PRO A 42 25.25 -15.03 7.48
C PRO A 42 25.07 -13.53 7.71
N PHE A 43 24.36 -13.17 8.79
CA PHE A 43 24.15 -11.78 9.23
C PHE A 43 23.28 -10.90 8.32
N LYS A 44 22.66 -11.44 7.26
CA LYS A 44 21.68 -10.72 6.43
C LYS A 44 20.34 -11.41 6.46
N SER A 45 19.28 -10.63 6.59
CA SER A 45 17.90 -11.11 6.56
C SER A 45 17.29 -10.97 5.16
N ALA A 46 16.16 -11.65 4.92
CA ALA A 46 15.38 -11.43 3.70
C ALA A 46 14.91 -9.96 3.56
N GLY A 47 14.69 -9.27 4.68
CA GLY A 47 14.39 -7.84 4.71
C GLY A 47 15.54 -6.96 4.22
N ASP A 48 16.79 -7.31 4.55
CA ASP A 48 17.97 -6.57 4.07
C ASP A 48 18.14 -6.69 2.55
N PHE A 49 17.85 -7.86 1.98
CA PHE A 49 17.84 -8.05 0.54
C PHE A 49 16.74 -7.27 -0.15
N LEU A 50 15.55 -7.18 0.46
CA LEU A 50 14.44 -6.37 -0.04
C LEU A 50 14.81 -4.89 -0.08
N ILE A 51 15.41 -4.36 1.00
CA ILE A 51 15.92 -2.98 1.03
C ILE A 51 16.94 -2.74 -0.07
N ALA A 52 17.93 -3.65 -0.20
CA ALA A 52 18.98 -3.53 -1.21
C ALA A 52 18.40 -3.53 -2.63
N ARG A 53 17.36 -4.31 -2.88
CA ARG A 53 16.68 -4.38 -4.16
C ARG A 53 15.94 -3.08 -4.50
N TYR A 54 15.14 -2.56 -3.58
CA TYR A 54 14.45 -1.27 -3.76
C TYR A 54 15.43 -0.11 -3.91
N LYS A 55 16.53 -0.12 -3.15
CA LYS A 55 17.60 0.87 -3.29
C LYS A 55 18.22 0.84 -4.67
N LYS A 56 18.59 -0.36 -5.16
CA LYS A 56 19.25 -0.54 -6.46
C LYS A 56 18.37 -0.14 -7.64
N ASP A 57 17.10 -0.57 -7.63
CA ASP A 57 16.29 -0.54 -8.83
C ASP A 57 15.34 0.67 -8.90
N LEU A 58 15.02 1.32 -7.74
CA LEU A 58 14.01 2.38 -7.69
C LEU A 58 14.49 3.68 -7.03
N PHE A 59 15.10 3.62 -5.84
CA PHE A 59 15.20 4.81 -4.98
C PHE A 59 16.62 5.34 -4.77
N GLY A 60 17.66 4.59 -5.13
CA GLY A 60 19.05 4.98 -4.88
C GLY A 60 19.30 5.29 -3.40
N GLU A 61 19.98 6.39 -3.12
CA GLU A 61 20.31 6.87 -1.78
C GLU A 61 19.26 7.85 -1.22
N THR A 62 18.15 8.06 -1.91
CA THR A 62 17.10 9.00 -1.49
C THR A 62 16.56 8.64 -0.12
N THR A 63 16.43 9.62 0.76
CA THR A 63 15.80 9.49 2.08
C THR A 63 14.40 10.11 2.08
N LEU A 64 13.59 9.82 3.11
CA LEU A 64 12.30 10.47 3.30
C LEU A 64 12.42 12.00 3.39
N LYS A 65 13.55 12.51 3.87
CA LYS A 65 13.83 13.95 3.98
C LYS A 65 14.12 14.64 2.64
N ASP A 66 14.52 13.86 1.64
CA ASP A 66 14.81 14.38 0.31
C ASP A 66 13.54 14.46 -0.57
N VAL A 67 12.44 13.85 -0.11
CA VAL A 67 11.13 13.92 -0.79
C VAL A 67 10.49 15.29 -0.54
N ALA A 68 10.04 15.96 -1.61
CA ALA A 68 9.37 17.25 -1.52
C ALA A 68 8.18 17.22 -0.54
N THR A 69 7.98 18.31 0.18
CA THR A 69 6.99 18.43 1.26
C THR A 69 5.75 19.22 0.80
N PRO A 70 4.67 19.24 1.58
CA PRO A 70 3.53 20.12 1.30
C PRO A 70 3.88 21.59 1.23
N ALA A 71 4.93 22.03 1.93
CA ALA A 71 5.44 23.40 1.82
C ALA A 71 5.99 23.72 0.41
N ASP A 72 6.44 22.67 -0.31
CA ASP A 72 6.90 22.76 -1.70
C ASP A 72 5.76 22.47 -2.70
N GLY A 73 4.51 22.41 -2.25
CA GLY A 73 3.34 22.08 -3.06
C GLY A 73 3.19 20.60 -3.40
N ALA A 74 3.97 19.72 -2.76
CA ALA A 74 3.90 18.28 -2.95
C ALA A 74 2.85 17.61 -2.03
N PRO A 75 2.36 16.40 -2.37
CA PRO A 75 1.54 15.63 -1.46
C PRO A 75 2.32 15.21 -0.21
N LEU A 76 1.59 15.04 0.89
CA LEU A 76 2.14 14.37 2.07
C LEU A 76 2.08 12.86 1.88
N PHE A 77 3.23 12.23 1.64
CA PHE A 77 3.33 10.78 1.56
C PHE A 77 3.47 10.17 2.95
N THR A 78 2.71 9.10 3.22
CA THR A 78 2.84 8.31 4.44
C THR A 78 2.95 6.84 4.08
N PHE A 79 4.08 6.23 4.43
CA PHE A 79 4.24 4.78 4.36
C PHE A 79 3.87 4.19 5.72
N TYR A 80 3.08 3.14 5.71
CA TYR A 80 2.65 2.46 6.93
C TYR A 80 3.42 1.16 7.11
N ALA A 81 3.89 0.93 8.32
CA ALA A 81 4.42 -0.35 8.76
C ALA A 81 3.75 -0.75 10.09
N THR A 82 3.91 -2.00 10.48
CA THR A 82 3.49 -2.49 11.79
C THR A 82 4.69 -2.60 12.70
N ASN A 83 4.70 -1.91 13.83
CA ASN A 83 5.72 -2.09 14.86
C ASN A 83 5.41 -3.35 15.67
N LEU A 84 6.20 -4.41 15.48
CA LEU A 84 6.00 -5.71 16.14
C LEU A 84 6.25 -5.67 17.66
N GLN A 85 6.95 -4.65 18.16
CA GLN A 85 7.20 -4.50 19.60
C GLN A 85 6.00 -3.88 20.33
N THR A 86 5.29 -2.96 19.67
CA THR A 86 4.16 -2.23 20.26
C THR A 86 2.80 -2.74 19.80
N GLY A 87 2.77 -3.51 18.69
CA GLY A 87 1.54 -3.93 18.04
C GLY A 87 0.76 -2.74 17.47
N ARG A 88 1.43 -1.68 17.01
CA ARG A 88 0.80 -0.45 16.52
C ARG A 88 1.29 -0.06 15.13
N SER A 89 0.50 0.79 14.47
CA SER A 89 0.88 1.42 13.21
C SER A 89 2.11 2.31 13.42
N PHE A 90 3.13 2.07 12.61
CA PHE A 90 4.33 2.89 12.50
C PHE A 90 4.26 3.70 11.20
N ARG A 91 4.42 5.01 11.31
CA ARG A 91 4.23 5.95 10.18
C ARG A 91 5.57 6.53 9.77
N LEU A 92 5.87 6.42 8.49
CA LEU A 92 7.10 6.91 7.87
C LEU A 92 6.70 8.01 6.87
N ARG A 93 7.02 9.27 7.20
CA ARG A 93 6.64 10.45 6.43
C ARG A 93 7.87 11.31 6.11
N GLN A 94 7.73 12.26 5.17
CA GLN A 94 8.79 13.21 4.81
C GLN A 94 9.20 14.08 6.01
N ASP A 95 8.24 14.52 6.81
CA ASP A 95 8.43 15.44 7.93
C ASP A 95 8.82 14.72 9.22
N LYS A 96 8.32 13.51 9.46
CA LYS A 96 8.57 12.75 10.69
C LYS A 96 8.32 11.25 10.56
N VAL A 97 8.88 10.48 11.47
CA VAL A 97 8.50 9.10 11.75
C VAL A 97 7.83 9.02 13.11
N SER A 98 6.83 8.15 13.27
CA SER A 98 6.07 8.08 14.53
C SER A 98 5.38 6.76 14.78
N ASP A 99 5.32 6.40 16.05
CA ASP A 99 4.43 5.40 16.66
C ASP A 99 3.91 6.01 17.96
N TRP A 100 2.60 6.04 18.15
CA TRP A 100 2.01 6.75 19.27
C TRP A 100 2.43 6.23 20.65
N LYS A 101 2.97 4.99 20.74
CA LYS A 101 3.51 4.40 21.97
C LYS A 101 4.93 4.86 22.25
N ILE A 102 5.80 4.86 21.25
CA ILE A 102 7.22 5.23 21.42
C ILE A 102 7.49 6.71 21.14
N GLY A 103 6.54 7.42 20.55
CA GLY A 103 6.64 8.85 20.24
C GLY A 103 6.91 9.15 18.77
N GLU A 104 7.51 10.30 18.50
CA GLU A 104 7.84 10.77 17.16
C GLU A 104 9.27 11.31 17.08
N SER A 105 9.83 11.26 15.87
CA SER A 105 11.11 11.87 15.54
C SER A 105 11.03 12.64 14.24
N THR A 106 11.49 13.88 14.28
CA THR A 106 11.59 14.78 13.12
C THR A 106 13.00 14.85 12.55
N SER A 107 14.00 14.25 13.21
CA SER A 107 15.42 14.33 12.84
C SER A 107 15.94 13.09 12.13
N LEU A 108 15.24 11.95 12.20
CA LEU A 108 15.70 10.71 11.58
C LEU A 108 15.72 10.80 10.06
N LYS A 109 16.83 10.37 9.48
CA LYS A 109 17.02 10.24 8.02
C LYS A 109 16.81 8.78 7.63
N VAL A 110 15.58 8.39 7.34
CA VAL A 110 15.25 7.04 6.92
C VAL A 110 15.37 6.94 5.40
N PRO A 111 16.15 5.99 4.86
CA PRO A 111 16.19 5.74 3.42
C PRO A 111 14.79 5.40 2.88
N LEU A 112 14.44 5.93 1.72
CA LEU A 112 13.12 5.67 1.10
C LEU A 112 12.95 4.18 0.81
N ALA A 113 14.01 3.51 0.37
CA ALA A 113 14.02 2.06 0.19
C ALA A 113 13.67 1.29 1.48
N THR A 114 14.17 1.75 2.64
CA THR A 114 13.85 1.16 3.95
C THR A 114 12.39 1.39 4.33
N ALA A 115 11.85 2.58 4.06
CA ALA A 115 10.46 2.89 4.36
C ALA A 115 9.50 2.04 3.52
N VAL A 116 9.78 1.88 2.22
CA VAL A 116 8.98 1.03 1.32
C VAL A 116 9.13 -0.45 1.68
N ALA A 117 10.34 -0.92 2.00
CA ALA A 117 10.57 -2.29 2.45
C ALA A 117 9.80 -2.59 3.76
N ALA A 118 9.81 -1.68 4.73
CA ALA A 118 9.06 -1.83 5.97
C ALA A 118 7.54 -1.90 5.73
N SER A 119 7.04 -1.20 4.70
CA SER A 119 5.63 -1.22 4.31
C SER A 119 5.21 -2.46 3.52
N SER A 120 6.16 -3.23 2.98
CA SER A 120 5.91 -4.40 2.11
C SER A 120 6.55 -5.71 2.61
N ALA A 121 7.17 -5.72 3.79
CA ALA A 121 7.77 -6.92 4.38
C ALA A 121 6.73 -7.78 5.10
N PHE A 122 5.89 -8.49 4.31
CA PHE A 122 4.80 -9.30 4.86
C PHE A 122 5.30 -10.66 5.39
N PRO A 123 5.02 -10.98 6.69
CA PRO A 123 5.42 -12.25 7.26
C PRO A 123 4.51 -13.42 6.78
N PRO A 124 5.03 -14.66 6.64
CA PRO A 124 6.41 -15.08 6.95
C PRO A 124 7.38 -14.97 5.77
N LEU A 125 6.94 -14.47 4.60
CA LEU A 125 7.74 -14.46 3.37
C LEU A 125 9.01 -13.59 3.53
N PHE A 126 8.86 -12.42 4.17
CA PHE A 126 9.97 -11.55 4.48
C PHE A 126 10.18 -11.45 5.99
N SER A 127 11.45 -11.43 6.40
CA SER A 127 11.83 -11.11 7.76
C SER A 127 11.53 -9.64 8.06
N PRO A 128 11.29 -9.29 9.34
CA PRO A 128 11.08 -7.91 9.73
C PRO A 128 12.22 -7.00 9.34
N ILE A 129 11.90 -5.75 9.03
CA ILE A 129 12.87 -4.69 8.80
C ILE A 129 13.29 -4.12 10.15
N ILE A 130 14.59 -4.06 10.39
CA ILE A 130 15.14 -3.48 11.61
C ILE A 130 15.56 -2.04 11.35
N LEU A 131 14.94 -1.12 12.06
CA LEU A 131 15.33 0.28 12.05
C LEU A 131 16.13 0.60 13.31
N HIS A 132 17.42 0.86 13.15
CA HIS A 132 18.29 1.34 14.23
C HIS A 132 18.21 2.85 14.33
N THR A 133 17.92 3.37 15.52
CA THR A 133 17.77 4.81 15.74
C THR A 133 18.49 5.26 17.02
N ASP A 134 18.75 6.56 17.10
CA ASP A 134 19.19 7.18 18.34
C ASP A 134 17.96 7.44 19.23
N PRO A 135 17.85 6.87 20.43
CA PRO A 135 16.75 7.15 21.36
C PRO A 135 16.57 8.63 21.68
N ALA A 136 17.64 9.41 21.67
CA ALA A 136 17.59 10.85 21.94
C ALA A 136 16.89 11.65 20.81
N ALA A 137 16.78 11.07 19.62
CA ALA A 137 16.07 11.68 18.49
C ALA A 137 14.53 11.64 18.62
N TRP A 138 13.99 10.99 19.66
CA TRP A 138 12.57 10.76 19.84
C TRP A 138 11.98 11.65 20.94
N ALA A 139 10.76 12.15 20.70
CA ALA A 139 9.99 12.92 21.67
C ALA A 139 8.61 12.27 21.91
N GLY A 140 8.07 12.48 23.11
CA GLY A 140 6.74 11.98 23.48
C GLY A 140 6.66 10.46 23.64
N GLY A 141 5.44 9.93 23.58
CA GLY A 141 5.16 8.50 23.75
C GLY A 141 5.18 8.03 25.22
N SER A 142 4.47 6.92 25.48
CA SER A 142 4.42 6.31 26.83
C SER A 142 5.53 5.26 27.03
N LEU A 143 6.20 4.81 25.96
CA LEU A 143 7.32 3.86 25.97
C LEU A 143 8.60 4.57 25.52
N ALA A 144 9.18 5.38 26.43
CA ALA A 144 10.28 6.29 26.12
C ALA A 144 11.68 5.71 26.37
N GLY A 145 11.78 4.47 26.88
CA GLY A 145 13.08 3.85 27.17
C GLY A 145 13.85 3.40 25.93
N ASP A 146 15.18 3.32 26.05
CA ASP A 146 16.08 2.90 24.96
C ASP A 146 15.72 1.55 24.33
N GLN A 147 15.23 0.61 25.12
CA GLN A 147 14.79 -0.71 24.66
C GLN A 147 13.68 -0.65 23.61
N TRP A 148 12.91 0.44 23.55
CA TRP A 148 11.82 0.67 22.60
C TRP A 148 12.24 1.49 21.38
N ARG A 149 13.28 2.33 21.54
CA ARG A 149 13.67 3.34 20.54
C ARG A 149 14.94 3.01 19.78
N LYS A 150 15.88 2.25 20.41
CA LYS A 150 17.18 1.96 19.81
C LYS A 150 17.10 1.00 18.63
N ARG A 151 16.19 0.03 18.69
CA ARG A 151 16.01 -1.01 17.68
C ARG A 151 14.51 -1.27 17.50
N ILE A 152 13.97 -0.76 16.42
CA ILE A 152 12.54 -0.88 16.09
C ILE A 152 12.37 -1.99 15.08
N VAL A 153 11.41 -2.89 15.31
CA VAL A 153 11.16 -4.08 14.50
C VAL A 153 9.86 -3.87 13.72
N LEU A 154 9.99 -3.71 12.41
CA LEU A 154 8.88 -3.36 11.53
C LEU A 154 8.52 -4.51 10.59
N ALA A 155 7.23 -4.73 10.40
CA ALA A 155 6.66 -5.60 9.37
C ALA A 155 5.69 -4.80 8.50
N ASP A 156 5.17 -5.43 7.46
CA ASP A 156 4.19 -4.88 6.53
C ASP A 156 3.07 -4.12 7.25
N GLY A 157 2.68 -2.99 6.68
CA GLY A 157 1.58 -2.17 7.20
C GLY A 157 0.24 -2.90 7.19
N GLY A 158 0.04 -3.81 6.25
CA GLY A 158 -1.17 -4.62 6.12
C GLY A 158 -1.44 -5.57 7.28
N VAL A 159 -0.43 -5.89 8.10
CA VAL A 159 -0.62 -6.67 9.33
C VAL A 159 -1.52 -5.92 10.31
N TYR A 160 -1.39 -4.59 10.40
CA TYR A 160 -2.19 -3.75 11.29
C TYR A 160 -3.34 -3.04 10.55
N ASP A 161 -3.07 -2.46 9.37
CA ASP A 161 -4.02 -1.67 8.59
C ASP A 161 -3.70 -1.70 7.09
N ASN A 162 -4.31 -2.67 6.41
CA ASN A 162 -4.04 -2.92 4.99
C ASN A 162 -4.48 -1.77 4.04
N MET A 163 -5.41 -0.92 4.48
CA MET A 163 -5.93 0.20 3.67
C MET A 163 -5.40 1.57 4.13
N GLY A 164 -4.58 1.64 5.18
CA GLY A 164 -4.05 2.89 5.70
C GLY A 164 -5.09 3.84 6.32
N LEU A 165 -6.22 3.31 6.77
CA LEU A 165 -7.38 4.09 7.26
C LEU A 165 -7.26 4.51 8.72
N GLU A 166 -6.27 4.03 9.46
CA GLU A 166 -6.12 4.31 10.90
C GLU A 166 -6.12 5.81 11.22
N GLN A 167 -5.52 6.65 10.37
CA GLN A 167 -5.54 8.11 10.57
C GLN A 167 -6.92 8.73 10.44
N LEU A 168 -7.85 8.06 9.76
CA LEU A 168 -9.23 8.53 9.58
C LEU A 168 -10.14 8.06 10.71
N THR A 169 -9.74 7.01 11.47
CA THR A 169 -10.51 6.43 12.57
C THR A 169 -10.14 7.01 13.93
N GLY A 170 -8.93 7.54 14.09
CA GLY A 170 -8.46 8.13 15.34
C GLY A 170 -9.23 9.40 15.69
N GLY A 171 -9.49 9.65 17.01
CA GLY A 171 -10.32 10.74 17.54
C GLY A 171 -9.85 12.18 17.25
N GLY A 172 -8.85 12.38 16.40
CA GLY A 172 -8.57 13.65 15.75
C GLY A 172 -9.47 13.79 14.52
N ARG A 173 -10.27 14.85 14.44
CA ARG A 173 -11.02 15.16 13.24
C ARG A 173 -10.08 15.18 12.07
N SER A 174 -10.20 14.21 11.16
CA SER A 174 -9.55 14.27 9.86
C SER A 174 -9.99 15.56 9.19
N SER A 175 -9.06 16.46 8.93
CA SER A 175 -9.30 17.67 8.14
C SER A 175 -9.39 17.36 6.63
N VAL A 176 -9.60 16.10 6.30
CA VAL A 176 -9.65 15.63 4.91
C VAL A 176 -11.10 15.71 4.42
N ASP A 177 -11.33 16.53 3.42
CA ASP A 177 -12.66 16.76 2.84
C ASP A 177 -13.12 15.60 1.94
N LEU A 178 -12.17 14.85 1.36
CA LEU A 178 -12.43 13.77 0.41
C LEU A 178 -11.51 12.58 0.69
N VAL A 179 -12.10 11.39 0.80
CA VAL A 179 -11.38 10.13 1.02
C VAL A 179 -11.54 9.22 -0.19
N LEU A 180 -10.44 8.91 -0.86
CA LEU A 180 -10.41 7.97 -1.98
C LEU A 180 -9.59 6.74 -1.57
N VAL A 181 -10.20 5.56 -1.71
CA VAL A 181 -9.56 4.30 -1.29
C VAL A 181 -9.48 3.34 -2.46
N SER A 182 -8.26 2.96 -2.81
CA SER A 182 -7.96 1.89 -3.78
C SER A 182 -7.46 0.66 -3.02
N ASP A 183 -8.18 -0.44 -3.14
CA ASP A 183 -7.90 -1.71 -2.46
C ASP A 183 -7.48 -2.78 -3.47
N ALA A 184 -6.19 -3.07 -3.53
CA ALA A 184 -5.62 -4.12 -4.38
C ALA A 184 -5.48 -5.46 -3.66
N GLY A 185 -5.99 -5.59 -2.44
CA GLY A 185 -5.94 -6.83 -1.68
C GLY A 185 -6.87 -7.88 -2.26
N ALA A 186 -6.37 -9.12 -2.41
CA ALA A 186 -7.18 -10.25 -2.83
C ALA A 186 -8.35 -10.49 -1.85
N PRO A 187 -9.49 -11.03 -2.32
CA PRO A 187 -10.56 -11.48 -1.46
C PRO A 187 -10.08 -12.61 -0.54
N PHE A 188 -10.81 -12.80 0.56
CA PHE A 188 -10.53 -13.91 1.47
C PHE A 188 -10.85 -15.25 0.79
N GLU A 189 -9.89 -16.15 0.77
CA GLU A 189 -10.08 -17.50 0.24
C GLU A 189 -10.82 -18.37 1.25
N TYR A 190 -11.89 -19.04 0.79
CA TYR A 190 -12.61 -20.02 1.59
C TYR A 190 -11.94 -21.38 1.45
N GLU A 191 -11.85 -22.11 2.55
CA GLU A 191 -11.36 -23.49 2.59
C GLU A 191 -12.47 -24.40 3.10
N GLU A 192 -12.85 -25.40 2.30
CA GLU A 192 -13.87 -26.38 2.70
C GLU A 192 -13.34 -27.31 3.82
N GLU A 193 -12.06 -27.69 3.74
CA GLU A 193 -11.40 -28.59 4.68
C GLU A 193 -10.12 -27.94 5.25
N PRO A 194 -10.23 -27.05 6.26
CA PRO A 194 -9.07 -26.43 6.87
C PRO A 194 -8.17 -27.48 7.53
N HIS A 195 -6.87 -27.30 7.38
CA HIS A 195 -5.88 -28.19 7.95
C HIS A 195 -5.92 -28.22 9.48
N GLU A 196 -5.76 -29.42 10.06
CA GLU A 196 -5.77 -29.62 11.53
C GLU A 196 -4.38 -29.46 12.18
N ASP A 197 -3.31 -29.44 11.40
CA ASP A 197 -1.96 -29.28 11.95
C ASP A 197 -1.70 -27.87 12.44
N TYR A 198 -0.94 -27.78 13.53
CA TYR A 198 -0.66 -26.53 14.25
C TYR A 198 -0.09 -25.40 13.36
N VAL A 199 0.82 -25.72 12.44
CA VAL A 199 1.52 -24.71 11.63
C VAL A 199 0.58 -24.07 10.61
N ARG A 200 -0.22 -24.91 9.90
CA ARG A 200 -1.16 -24.41 8.90
C ARG A 200 -2.36 -23.70 9.54
N GLN A 201 -2.81 -24.19 10.72
CA GLN A 201 -3.82 -23.47 11.51
C GLN A 201 -3.37 -22.06 11.91
N LEU A 202 -2.11 -21.87 12.34
CA LEU A 202 -1.60 -20.53 12.64
C LEU A 202 -1.66 -19.61 11.41
N GLY A 203 -1.32 -20.13 10.22
CA GLY A 203 -1.48 -19.41 8.95
C GLY A 203 -2.93 -18.99 8.73
N ARG A 204 -3.86 -19.94 8.83
CA ARG A 204 -5.29 -19.71 8.63
C ARG A 204 -5.87 -18.70 9.61
N VAL A 205 -5.55 -18.82 10.89
CA VAL A 205 -5.98 -17.87 11.94
C VAL A 205 -5.45 -16.45 11.66
N ARG A 206 -4.18 -16.33 11.25
CA ARG A 206 -3.61 -15.05 10.84
C ARG A 206 -4.41 -14.43 9.70
N ASP A 207 -4.73 -15.20 8.66
CA ASP A 207 -5.45 -14.70 7.48
C ASP A 207 -6.87 -14.24 7.83
N ILE A 208 -7.56 -14.99 8.69
CA ILE A 208 -8.87 -14.61 9.24
C ILE A 208 -8.77 -13.30 10.03
N LEU A 209 -7.77 -13.11 10.89
CA LEU A 209 -7.61 -11.91 11.70
C LEU A 209 -7.31 -10.67 10.83
N ILE A 210 -6.50 -10.82 9.79
CA ILE A 210 -6.20 -9.74 8.84
C ILE A 210 -7.45 -9.38 8.04
N ASP A 211 -8.18 -10.36 7.53
CA ASP A 211 -9.41 -10.13 6.78
C ASP A 211 -10.48 -9.46 7.65
N GLN A 212 -10.68 -9.91 8.88
CA GLN A 212 -11.60 -9.29 9.84
C GLN A 212 -11.30 -7.81 10.05
N THR A 213 -10.03 -7.46 10.23
CA THR A 213 -9.60 -6.07 10.41
C THR A 213 -9.89 -5.23 9.18
N ARG A 214 -9.61 -5.78 7.98
CA ARG A 214 -9.91 -5.15 6.69
C ARG A 214 -11.42 -4.97 6.49
N ALA A 215 -12.21 -6.02 6.72
CA ALA A 215 -13.66 -6.00 6.55
C ALA A 215 -14.35 -4.98 7.49
N LEU A 216 -13.90 -4.89 8.76
CA LEU A 216 -14.42 -3.91 9.72
C LEU A 216 -14.14 -2.48 9.27
N ARG A 217 -12.92 -2.18 8.84
CA ARG A 217 -12.55 -0.84 8.36
C ARG A 217 -13.27 -0.48 7.06
N LYS A 218 -13.43 -1.42 6.14
CA LYS A 218 -14.19 -1.22 4.91
C LYS A 218 -15.65 -0.89 5.21
N ARG A 219 -16.32 -1.66 6.08
CA ARG A 219 -17.71 -1.37 6.50
C ARG A 219 -17.82 0.02 7.11
N TRP A 220 -16.97 0.36 8.07
CA TRP A 220 -16.95 1.68 8.70
C TRP A 220 -16.76 2.83 7.67
N LEU A 221 -15.93 2.61 6.64
CA LEU A 221 -15.71 3.58 5.58
C LEU A 221 -16.97 3.77 4.72
N ILE A 222 -17.58 2.66 4.26
CA ILE A 222 -18.77 2.66 3.40
C ILE A 222 -19.96 3.24 4.14
N GLU A 223 -20.22 2.81 5.38
CA GLU A 223 -21.26 3.39 6.24
C GLU A 223 -21.09 4.90 6.40
N GLY A 224 -19.86 5.38 6.51
CA GLY A 224 -19.57 6.82 6.57
C GLY A 224 -19.91 7.56 5.25
N PHE A 225 -19.72 6.94 4.12
CA PHE A 225 -20.13 7.48 2.83
C PHE A 225 -21.66 7.49 2.66
N GLU A 226 -22.32 6.39 3.01
CA GLU A 226 -23.78 6.25 2.93
C GLU A 226 -24.53 7.19 3.85
N ALA A 227 -24.01 7.37 5.08
CA ALA A 227 -24.55 8.30 6.06
C ALA A 227 -24.21 9.78 5.76
N GLY A 228 -23.42 10.08 4.74
CA GLY A 228 -22.98 11.43 4.41
C GLY A 228 -22.03 12.07 5.44
N THR A 229 -21.54 11.32 6.42
CA THR A 229 -20.56 11.80 7.42
C THR A 229 -19.15 11.90 6.87
N ARG A 230 -18.90 11.25 5.73
CA ARG A 230 -17.68 11.32 4.92
C ARG A 230 -18.05 11.46 3.46
N ARG A 231 -17.19 12.15 2.73
CA ARG A 231 -17.29 12.23 1.27
C ARG A 231 -16.14 11.45 0.65
N GLY A 232 -16.43 10.65 -0.38
CA GLY A 232 -15.38 9.89 -1.03
C GLY A 232 -15.85 8.72 -1.86
N GLY A 233 -14.94 7.85 -2.21
CA GLY A 233 -15.19 6.64 -2.96
C GLY A 233 -14.21 5.52 -2.61
N TYR A 234 -14.68 4.30 -2.78
CA TYR A 234 -13.90 3.08 -2.63
C TYR A 234 -13.99 2.27 -3.92
N TRP A 235 -12.88 1.69 -4.33
CA TRP A 235 -12.83 0.66 -5.36
C TRP A 235 -11.77 -0.38 -4.99
N GLY A 236 -12.07 -1.63 -5.28
CA GLY A 236 -11.17 -2.75 -5.04
C GLY A 236 -11.06 -3.63 -6.27
N VAL A 237 -9.99 -4.41 -6.38
CA VAL A 237 -9.76 -5.30 -7.53
C VAL A 237 -10.93 -6.26 -7.74
N ALA A 238 -11.57 -6.73 -6.67
CA ALA A 238 -12.75 -7.61 -6.68
C ALA A 238 -14.11 -6.87 -6.83
N THR A 239 -14.10 -5.55 -7.01
CA THR A 239 -15.35 -4.80 -7.17
C THR A 239 -15.90 -5.01 -8.58
N ARG A 240 -17.18 -5.31 -8.71
CA ARG A 240 -17.85 -5.36 -10.02
C ARG A 240 -18.13 -3.95 -10.50
N ILE A 241 -17.73 -3.63 -11.74
CA ILE A 241 -17.91 -2.29 -12.30
C ILE A 241 -19.39 -1.95 -12.49
N GLY A 242 -20.22 -2.97 -12.75
CA GLY A 242 -21.68 -2.84 -12.85
C GLY A 242 -22.34 -2.30 -11.58
N ASP A 243 -21.77 -2.54 -10.39
CA ASP A 243 -22.32 -2.08 -9.10
C ASP A 243 -22.26 -0.55 -8.93
N TYR A 244 -21.47 0.14 -9.74
CA TYR A 244 -21.44 1.61 -9.74
C TYR A 244 -22.62 2.23 -10.51
N GLY A 245 -23.22 1.51 -11.46
CA GLY A 245 -24.27 2.07 -12.31
C GLY A 245 -23.81 3.27 -13.15
N ALA A 246 -22.53 3.32 -13.50
CA ALA A 246 -21.97 4.41 -14.27
C ALA A 246 -22.54 4.43 -15.70
N SER A 247 -22.94 5.62 -16.18
CA SER A 247 -23.26 5.79 -17.61
C SER A 247 -21.98 5.68 -18.44
N ALA A 248 -22.01 4.89 -19.51
CA ALA A 248 -20.87 4.65 -20.39
C ALA A 248 -19.59 4.26 -19.60
N PRO A 249 -19.57 3.10 -18.92
CA PRO A 249 -18.39 2.63 -18.21
C PRO A 249 -17.27 2.28 -19.22
N LEU A 250 -16.02 2.45 -18.82
CA LEU A 250 -14.85 2.16 -19.65
C LEU A 250 -14.59 0.66 -19.86
N ALA A 251 -15.21 -0.17 -19.05
CA ALA A 251 -15.15 -1.62 -19.09
C ALA A 251 -16.48 -2.23 -18.63
N VAL A 252 -16.64 -3.52 -18.81
CA VAL A 252 -17.75 -4.32 -18.29
C VAL A 252 -17.21 -5.48 -17.48
N ASP A 253 -18.05 -6.05 -16.61
CA ASP A 253 -17.69 -7.28 -15.90
C ASP A 253 -17.63 -8.44 -16.89
N THR A 254 -16.49 -9.12 -16.95
CA THR A 254 -16.21 -10.28 -17.81
C THR A 254 -15.52 -11.36 -17.00
N GLU A 255 -15.32 -12.53 -17.58
CA GLU A 255 -14.49 -13.59 -16.99
C GLU A 255 -13.06 -13.10 -16.76
N VAL A 256 -12.50 -12.35 -17.72
CA VAL A 256 -11.14 -11.77 -17.62
C VAL A 256 -11.03 -10.83 -16.42
N THR A 257 -12.00 -9.94 -16.21
CA THR A 257 -11.99 -9.02 -15.07
C THR A 257 -12.21 -9.73 -13.74
N GLY A 258 -13.01 -10.81 -13.73
CA GLY A 258 -13.23 -11.66 -12.56
C GLY A 258 -11.97 -12.40 -12.11
N GLN A 259 -11.11 -12.79 -13.04
CA GLN A 259 -9.83 -13.45 -12.70
C GLN A 259 -8.75 -12.51 -12.17
N LEU A 260 -8.92 -11.20 -12.27
CA LEU A 260 -7.91 -10.24 -11.78
C LEU A 260 -7.83 -10.15 -10.26
N ASP A 261 -8.86 -10.53 -9.54
CA ASP A 261 -8.84 -10.58 -8.08
C ASP A 261 -8.21 -11.86 -7.51
N GLU A 262 -8.03 -12.88 -8.35
CA GLU A 262 -7.33 -14.11 -8.03
C GLU A 262 -5.80 -13.99 -8.12
N VAL A 263 -5.29 -12.85 -8.63
CA VAL A 263 -3.84 -12.63 -8.75
C VAL A 263 -3.18 -12.61 -7.38
N PRO A 264 -2.23 -13.52 -7.11
CA PRO A 264 -1.61 -13.63 -5.79
C PRO A 264 -0.85 -12.36 -5.40
N THR A 265 -0.99 -11.92 -4.17
CA THR A 265 -0.22 -10.82 -3.58
C THR A 265 1.19 -11.28 -3.27
N ARG A 266 2.09 -11.15 -4.26
CA ARG A 266 3.49 -11.58 -4.18
C ARG A 266 4.40 -10.59 -4.89
N LEU A 267 5.70 -10.60 -4.54
CA LEU A 267 6.76 -9.88 -5.26
C LEU A 267 7.40 -10.77 -6.34
N SER A 268 6.57 -11.53 -7.06
CA SER A 268 6.97 -12.31 -8.24
C SER A 268 6.75 -11.51 -9.53
N ALA A 269 7.47 -11.87 -10.57
CA ALA A 269 7.34 -11.22 -11.86
C ALA A 269 5.92 -11.35 -12.44
N PHE A 270 5.35 -10.25 -12.88
CA PHE A 270 4.14 -10.22 -13.68
C PHE A 270 4.48 -10.11 -15.16
N ASP A 271 3.80 -10.86 -16.00
CA ASP A 271 3.89 -10.64 -17.44
C ASP A 271 3.26 -9.29 -17.83
N PRO A 272 3.71 -8.67 -18.93
CA PRO A 272 3.21 -7.36 -19.35
C PRO A 272 1.70 -7.31 -19.63
N GLY A 273 1.10 -8.43 -20.06
CA GLY A 273 -0.33 -8.51 -20.34
C GLY A 273 -1.15 -8.48 -19.07
N LEU A 274 -0.74 -9.22 -18.05
CA LEU A 274 -1.37 -9.20 -16.73
C LEU A 274 -1.26 -7.81 -16.11
N GLN A 275 -0.06 -7.20 -16.13
CA GLN A 275 0.14 -5.82 -15.64
C GLN A 275 -0.79 -4.83 -16.34
N GLY A 276 -0.87 -4.92 -17.68
CA GLY A 276 -1.71 -4.03 -18.47
C GLY A 276 -3.19 -4.16 -18.13
N ARG A 277 -3.68 -5.38 -17.95
CA ARG A 277 -5.06 -5.64 -17.54
C ARG A 277 -5.36 -5.13 -16.13
N LEU A 278 -4.47 -5.34 -15.17
CA LEU A 278 -4.61 -4.79 -13.80
C LEU A 278 -4.65 -3.27 -13.78
N ILE A 279 -3.79 -2.60 -14.57
CA ILE A 279 -3.78 -1.14 -14.72
C ILE A 279 -5.11 -0.66 -15.34
N ASN A 280 -5.54 -1.27 -16.42
CA ASN A 280 -6.79 -0.92 -17.09
C ASN A 280 -8.00 -1.12 -16.17
N TRP A 281 -8.04 -2.21 -15.42
CA TRP A 281 -9.12 -2.51 -14.49
C TRP A 281 -9.19 -1.50 -13.35
N GLY A 282 -8.07 -1.24 -12.68
CA GLY A 282 -8.00 -0.23 -11.63
C GLY A 282 -8.38 1.17 -12.11
N TYR A 283 -7.99 1.53 -13.35
CA TYR A 283 -8.37 2.80 -13.96
C TYR A 283 -9.88 2.88 -14.24
N ALA A 284 -10.48 1.82 -14.80
CA ALA A 284 -11.92 1.77 -15.10
C ALA A 284 -12.77 1.83 -13.83
N LEU A 285 -12.39 1.10 -12.78
CA LEU A 285 -13.07 1.13 -11.48
C LEU A 285 -12.97 2.52 -10.81
N CYS A 286 -11.77 3.13 -10.84
CA CYS A 286 -11.56 4.48 -10.32
C CYS A 286 -12.44 5.50 -11.05
N ASP A 287 -12.45 5.48 -12.37
CA ASP A 287 -13.30 6.36 -13.19
C ASP A 287 -14.79 6.21 -12.82
N ALA A 288 -15.28 4.96 -12.75
CA ALA A 288 -16.67 4.68 -12.38
C ALA A 288 -16.99 5.20 -10.96
N ALA A 289 -16.12 4.92 -9.98
CA ALA A 289 -16.29 5.36 -8.59
C ALA A 289 -16.31 6.89 -8.46
N LEU A 290 -15.38 7.58 -9.12
CA LEU A 290 -15.30 9.05 -9.08
C LEU A 290 -16.54 9.72 -9.66
N ARG A 291 -17.05 9.21 -10.78
CA ARG A 291 -18.25 9.77 -11.45
C ARG A 291 -19.55 9.50 -10.69
N THR A 292 -19.68 8.37 -10.03
CA THR A 292 -20.96 7.94 -9.43
C THR A 292 -21.04 8.13 -7.92
N ARG A 293 -19.96 7.89 -7.18
CA ARG A 293 -19.98 7.90 -5.71
C ARG A 293 -19.43 9.19 -5.11
N VAL A 294 -18.48 9.82 -5.79
CA VAL A 294 -17.85 11.04 -5.28
C VAL A 294 -18.62 12.29 -5.70
N GLY A 295 -19.41 12.20 -6.75
CA GLY A 295 -20.17 13.32 -7.29
C GLY A 295 -19.29 14.41 -7.90
N LEU A 296 -18.11 14.04 -8.39
CA LEU A 296 -17.25 14.94 -9.15
C LEU A 296 -17.72 14.98 -10.61
N THR A 297 -17.91 16.21 -11.12
CA THR A 297 -18.12 16.41 -12.56
C THR A 297 -16.76 16.29 -13.26
N ILE A 298 -16.41 15.06 -13.64
CA ILE A 298 -15.20 14.79 -14.42
C ILE A 298 -15.61 14.35 -15.84
N PRO A 299 -14.85 14.73 -16.86
CA PRO A 299 -15.09 14.25 -18.22
C PRO A 299 -14.96 12.72 -18.25
N VAL A 300 -15.82 12.05 -19.04
CA VAL A 300 -15.63 10.63 -19.34
C VAL A 300 -14.28 10.48 -20.03
N ALA A 301 -13.46 9.56 -19.55
CA ALA A 301 -12.16 9.29 -20.17
C ALA A 301 -12.35 8.75 -21.60
N ALA A 302 -11.44 9.10 -22.50
CA ALA A 302 -11.52 8.71 -23.91
C ALA A 302 -11.34 7.20 -24.14
N GLY A 303 -10.78 6.49 -23.17
CA GLY A 303 -10.54 5.04 -23.23
C GLY A 303 -9.63 4.56 -22.11
N LEU A 304 -9.28 3.29 -22.16
CA LEU A 304 -8.34 2.68 -21.23
C LEU A 304 -6.91 3.16 -21.50
N PRO A 305 -6.07 3.30 -20.44
CA PRO A 305 -4.69 3.80 -20.60
C PRO A 305 -3.78 2.89 -21.42
N LEU A 306 -4.07 1.58 -21.45
CA LEU A 306 -3.27 0.57 -22.17
C LEU A 306 -4.18 -0.26 -23.08
N PRO A 307 -4.68 0.32 -24.22
CA PRO A 307 -5.70 -0.32 -25.07
C PRO A 307 -5.23 -1.62 -25.74
N GLN A 308 -3.92 -1.87 -25.82
CA GLN A 308 -3.35 -3.12 -26.30
C GLN A 308 -3.61 -4.31 -25.35
N TRP A 309 -4.03 -4.08 -24.12
CA TRP A 309 -4.37 -5.10 -23.14
C TRP A 309 -5.85 -5.04 -22.77
N PRO A 310 -6.74 -5.55 -23.64
CA PRO A 310 -8.19 -5.47 -23.41
C PRO A 310 -8.64 -6.26 -22.17
N LEU A 311 -9.80 -5.88 -21.65
CA LEU A 311 -10.49 -6.52 -20.52
C LEU A 311 -11.64 -7.44 -20.98
N GLN A 312 -11.59 -7.85 -22.25
CA GLN A 312 -12.59 -8.73 -22.88
C GLN A 312 -11.94 -10.00 -23.32
#